data_56dcf986d4376bafca8ffa49d2d98c1b
#
_entry.id   56dcf986d4376bafca8ffa49d2d98c1b
#
_cell.length_a   1.000
_cell.length_b   1.000
_cell.length_c   1.000
_cell.angle_alpha   90.00
_cell.angle_beta   90.00
_cell.angle_gamma   90.00
#
_symmetry.space_group_name_H-M   'P 1'
#
loop_
_entity.id
_entity.type
_entity.pdbx_description
1 polymer ?
#
loop_
_entity_poly.entity_id
_entity_poly.type
_entity_poly.pdbx_seq_one_letter_code
_entity_poly.pdbx_strand_id
1 'polypeptide(L)'
;MNLTILITGITGQVGSQLADYILEHTDYDVVGMMRWQEPMDNLYHLTDRINKKDRISLYYADLSDGMSIRRMIDEVRPDYISHLAAQSYPQTSFDIPIETLQTNIIGTANLLEAIRQVSPESQYDPVVHICSSSEVYGRAPTGVVLKEDTPLHGASPYSISKIGADYLGRFYGEAYNIRTFMTRMGTHTGPRRSDVFFESTVAKQIALIEAGHQEPVIYVGNLNCTRTFQDCRDAVRAYYLLLEASAEGRISPGEYFNIAGEEAFKLTEVVDMLIMFSSIDIRVKIDKNRLRPIDADYQMFDNTKIRNTIDWKPEIPVRQTLLDLLNHWRDEIGKGKIPLNR
;
A
#
# COMPACT_ATOMS: atom_id res chain seq x y z
N MET A 1 -0.42 -14.66 -26.23
CA MET A 1 -0.94 -14.65 -24.86
C MET A 1 -0.78 -13.25 -24.35
N ASN A 2 -1.72 -12.76 -23.54
CA ASN A 2 -1.57 -11.45 -22.89
C ASN A 2 -0.44 -11.52 -21.86
N LEU A 3 0.17 -10.38 -21.54
CA LEU A 3 1.09 -10.31 -20.41
C LEU A 3 0.31 -10.55 -19.10
N THR A 4 0.94 -11.18 -18.14
CA THR A 4 0.32 -11.53 -16.86
C THR A 4 0.98 -10.77 -15.72
N ILE A 5 0.16 -10.11 -14.89
CA ILE A 5 0.61 -9.49 -13.64
C ILE A 5 0.12 -10.29 -12.42
N LEU A 6 1.04 -10.68 -11.56
CA LEU A 6 0.75 -11.22 -10.24
C LEU A 6 0.70 -10.09 -9.21
N ILE A 7 -0.42 -9.96 -8.50
CA ILE A 7 -0.59 -9.00 -7.41
C ILE A 7 -0.72 -9.76 -6.11
N THR A 8 0.32 -9.74 -5.26
CA THR A 8 0.20 -10.29 -3.91
C THR A 8 -0.54 -9.30 -3.03
N GLY A 9 -1.45 -9.78 -2.16
CA GLY A 9 -2.29 -8.90 -1.34
C GLY A 9 -3.37 -8.15 -2.14
N ILE A 10 -3.92 -8.80 -3.15
CA ILE A 10 -4.95 -8.23 -4.04
C ILE A 10 -6.22 -7.80 -3.29
N THR A 11 -6.52 -8.38 -2.14
CA THR A 11 -7.69 -8.07 -1.30
C THR A 11 -7.54 -6.75 -0.53
N GLY A 12 -6.31 -6.20 -0.45
CA GLY A 12 -6.04 -4.90 0.18
C GLY A 12 -6.50 -3.71 -0.67
N GLN A 13 -6.48 -2.50 -0.09
CA GLN A 13 -6.79 -1.26 -0.81
C GLN A 13 -5.96 -1.13 -2.09
N VAL A 14 -4.65 -1.16 -1.96
CA VAL A 14 -3.72 -0.93 -3.08
C VAL A 14 -3.81 -2.03 -4.12
N GLY A 15 -3.85 -3.30 -3.67
CA GLY A 15 -3.94 -4.46 -4.57
C GLY A 15 -5.21 -4.47 -5.40
N SER A 16 -6.36 -4.17 -4.79
CA SER A 16 -7.64 -4.12 -5.50
C SER A 16 -7.72 -2.94 -6.47
N GLN A 17 -7.16 -1.77 -6.12
CA GLN A 17 -7.12 -0.62 -7.03
C GLN A 17 -6.11 -0.80 -8.16
N LEU A 18 -4.99 -1.50 -7.91
CA LEU A 18 -4.05 -1.87 -8.98
C LEU A 18 -4.71 -2.85 -9.96
N ALA A 19 -5.47 -3.83 -9.45
CA ALA A 19 -6.22 -4.75 -10.30
C ALA A 19 -7.23 -4.00 -11.19
N ASP A 20 -7.99 -3.05 -10.62
CA ASP A 20 -8.90 -2.19 -11.39
C ASP A 20 -8.14 -1.43 -12.49
N TYR A 21 -7.05 -0.75 -12.09
CA TYR A 21 -6.25 0.04 -13.03
C TYR A 21 -5.74 -0.79 -14.21
N ILE A 22 -5.17 -1.97 -13.95
CA ILE A 22 -4.67 -2.87 -14.98
C ILE A 22 -5.78 -3.37 -15.89
N LEU A 23 -6.93 -3.76 -15.33
CA LEU A 23 -8.08 -4.25 -16.10
C LEU A 23 -8.73 -3.18 -16.98
N GLU A 24 -8.64 -1.92 -16.58
CA GLU A 24 -9.23 -0.77 -17.29
C GLU A 24 -8.29 -0.19 -18.35
N HIS A 25 -6.97 -0.20 -18.12
CA HIS A 25 -6.02 0.54 -18.94
C HIS A 25 -5.08 -0.35 -19.79
N THR A 26 -5.15 -1.67 -19.62
CA THR A 26 -4.30 -2.62 -20.34
C THR A 26 -5.09 -3.85 -20.80
N ASP A 27 -4.46 -4.69 -21.62
CA ASP A 27 -4.97 -6.01 -22.00
C ASP A 27 -4.37 -7.13 -21.13
N TYR A 28 -3.69 -6.82 -20.02
CA TYR A 28 -3.01 -7.82 -19.20
C TYR A 28 -4.00 -8.69 -18.43
N ASP A 29 -3.59 -9.93 -18.18
CA ASP A 29 -4.28 -10.83 -17.28
C ASP A 29 -3.78 -10.61 -15.84
N VAL A 30 -4.71 -10.53 -14.88
CA VAL A 30 -4.42 -10.33 -13.46
C VAL A 30 -4.53 -11.66 -12.72
N VAL A 31 -3.49 -12.04 -11.99
CA VAL A 31 -3.54 -13.12 -11.00
C VAL A 31 -3.39 -12.52 -9.62
N GLY A 32 -4.42 -12.64 -8.80
CA GLY A 32 -4.40 -12.13 -7.43
C GLY A 32 -4.01 -13.21 -6.44
N MET A 33 -2.90 -13.04 -5.72
CA MET A 33 -2.56 -13.90 -4.59
C MET A 33 -3.33 -13.47 -3.34
N MET A 34 -4.00 -14.41 -2.70
CA MET A 34 -4.67 -14.22 -1.41
C MET A 34 -4.54 -15.47 -0.54
N ARG A 35 -4.73 -15.30 0.76
CA ARG A 35 -4.81 -16.43 1.70
C ARG A 35 -6.19 -17.06 1.67
N TRP A 36 -6.26 -18.32 2.04
CA TRP A 36 -7.55 -19.00 2.26
C TRP A 36 -8.36 -18.28 3.35
N GLN A 37 -9.63 -18.02 3.08
CA GLN A 37 -10.56 -17.30 3.98
C GLN A 37 -10.20 -15.81 4.25
N GLU A 38 -9.38 -15.18 3.42
CA GLU A 38 -9.15 -13.74 3.51
C GLU A 38 -10.41 -12.96 3.07
N PRO A 39 -10.79 -11.86 3.76
CA PRO A 39 -11.93 -11.04 3.34
C PRO A 39 -11.77 -10.49 1.93
N MET A 40 -12.85 -10.53 1.14
CA MET A 40 -12.87 -10.11 -0.26
C MET A 40 -13.63 -8.80 -0.50
N ASP A 41 -13.92 -8.02 0.56
CA ASP A 41 -14.76 -6.81 0.48
C ASP A 41 -14.32 -5.85 -0.64
N ASN A 42 -13.02 -5.66 -0.80
CA ASN A 42 -12.46 -4.78 -1.83
C ASN A 42 -12.53 -5.36 -3.26
N LEU A 43 -12.91 -6.63 -3.42
CA LEU A 43 -13.00 -7.32 -4.72
C LEU A 43 -14.44 -7.67 -5.14
N TYR A 44 -15.46 -7.37 -4.31
CA TYR A 44 -16.84 -7.77 -4.62
C TYR A 44 -17.33 -7.25 -5.97
N HIS A 45 -16.90 -6.07 -6.38
CA HIS A 45 -17.26 -5.50 -7.70
C HIS A 45 -16.63 -6.28 -8.87
N LEU A 46 -15.59 -7.07 -8.64
CA LEU A 46 -14.91 -7.93 -9.63
C LEU A 46 -15.38 -9.38 -9.59
N THR A 47 -16.32 -9.76 -8.69
CA THR A 47 -16.72 -11.15 -8.48
C THR A 47 -17.19 -11.85 -9.76
N ASP A 48 -17.97 -11.15 -10.59
CA ASP A 48 -18.47 -11.73 -11.85
C ASP A 48 -17.32 -12.03 -12.84
N ARG A 49 -16.37 -11.13 -12.96
CA ARG A 49 -15.16 -11.31 -13.79
C ARG A 49 -14.27 -12.43 -13.26
N ILE A 50 -14.07 -12.50 -11.93
CA ILE A 50 -13.29 -13.56 -11.26
C ILE A 50 -13.94 -14.93 -11.52
N ASN A 51 -15.25 -15.06 -11.33
CA ASN A 51 -15.98 -16.31 -11.55
C ASN A 51 -15.92 -16.78 -13.02
N LYS A 52 -15.95 -15.83 -13.96
CA LYS A 52 -15.82 -16.12 -15.40
C LYS A 52 -14.39 -16.25 -15.88
N LYS A 53 -13.39 -15.97 -15.02
CA LYS A 53 -11.97 -15.85 -15.38
C LYS A 53 -11.74 -14.86 -16.52
N ASP A 54 -12.52 -13.77 -16.51
CA ASP A 54 -12.42 -12.70 -17.50
C ASP A 54 -11.27 -11.75 -17.12
N ARG A 55 -10.08 -12.09 -17.57
CA ARG A 55 -8.81 -11.38 -17.36
C ARG A 55 -8.41 -11.22 -15.88
N ILE A 56 -9.08 -11.89 -14.95
CA ILE A 56 -8.71 -11.91 -13.53
C ILE A 56 -9.00 -13.28 -12.93
N SER A 57 -8.05 -13.80 -12.17
CA SER A 57 -8.18 -15.05 -11.40
C SER A 57 -7.51 -14.91 -10.02
N LEU A 58 -7.87 -15.79 -9.10
CA LEU A 58 -7.30 -15.81 -7.75
C LEU A 58 -6.47 -17.07 -7.54
N TYR A 59 -5.33 -16.92 -6.86
CA TYR A 59 -4.45 -18.00 -6.46
C TYR A 59 -4.28 -18.00 -4.94
N TYR A 60 -4.48 -19.17 -4.31
CA TYR A 60 -4.35 -19.32 -2.85
C TYR A 60 -2.91 -19.69 -2.50
N ALA A 61 -2.23 -18.76 -1.82
CA ALA A 61 -0.89 -18.98 -1.28
C ALA A 61 -0.67 -18.10 -0.04
N ASP A 62 0.32 -18.42 0.78
CA ASP A 62 0.69 -17.65 1.97
C ASP A 62 2.18 -17.31 1.91
N LEU A 63 2.53 -16.06 2.22
CA LEU A 63 3.94 -15.61 2.25
C LEU A 63 4.78 -16.40 3.25
N SER A 64 4.18 -16.91 4.32
CA SER A 64 4.86 -17.75 5.31
C SER A 64 5.14 -19.19 4.84
N ASP A 65 4.45 -19.64 3.77
CA ASP A 65 4.64 -20.94 3.15
C ASP A 65 5.40 -20.84 1.83
N GLY A 66 6.74 -20.93 1.91
CA GLY A 66 7.61 -20.86 0.73
C GLY A 66 7.31 -21.91 -0.35
N MET A 67 6.73 -23.07 0.02
CA MET A 67 6.34 -24.08 -0.97
C MET A 67 5.11 -23.67 -1.78
N SER A 68 4.12 -23.03 -1.15
CA SER A 68 2.95 -22.50 -1.87
C SER A 68 3.36 -21.36 -2.79
N ILE A 69 4.27 -20.48 -2.35
CA ILE A 69 4.83 -19.40 -3.17
C ILE A 69 5.60 -19.97 -4.36
N ARG A 70 6.49 -20.94 -4.13
CA ARG A 70 7.26 -21.58 -5.22
C ARG A 70 6.33 -22.22 -6.27
N ARG A 71 5.31 -22.96 -5.84
CA ARG A 71 4.34 -23.56 -6.74
C ARG A 71 3.57 -22.49 -7.53
N MET A 72 3.14 -21.40 -6.89
CA MET A 72 2.45 -20.30 -7.55
C MET A 72 3.33 -19.68 -8.65
N ILE A 73 4.59 -19.37 -8.36
CA ILE A 73 5.50 -18.78 -9.35
C ILE A 73 5.74 -19.74 -10.52
N ASP A 74 5.90 -21.04 -10.26
CA ASP A 74 6.15 -22.04 -11.30
C ASP A 74 4.92 -22.29 -12.20
N GLU A 75 3.71 -22.28 -11.65
CA GLU A 75 2.46 -22.47 -12.38
C GLU A 75 2.00 -21.23 -13.14
N VAL A 76 2.12 -20.04 -12.53
CA VAL A 76 1.61 -18.78 -13.10
C VAL A 76 2.59 -18.16 -14.07
N ARG A 77 3.89 -18.17 -13.78
CA ARG A 77 4.96 -17.54 -14.58
C ARG A 77 4.62 -16.10 -15.01
N PRO A 78 4.27 -15.20 -14.06
CA PRO A 78 3.85 -13.86 -14.42
C PRO A 78 4.99 -13.04 -15.03
N ASP A 79 4.69 -12.19 -16.02
CA ASP A 79 5.64 -11.23 -16.59
C ASP A 79 5.97 -10.10 -15.61
N TYR A 80 4.97 -9.71 -14.81
CA TYR A 80 5.05 -8.67 -13.80
C TYR A 80 4.61 -9.21 -12.44
N ILE A 81 5.28 -8.78 -11.38
CA ILE A 81 4.91 -9.08 -10.00
C ILE A 81 4.83 -7.77 -9.21
N SER A 82 3.68 -7.44 -8.66
CA SER A 82 3.54 -6.36 -7.68
C SER A 82 3.37 -6.95 -6.28
N HIS A 83 4.44 -6.91 -5.48
CA HIS A 83 4.48 -7.48 -4.13
C HIS A 83 3.97 -6.47 -3.11
N LEU A 84 2.65 -6.53 -2.83
CA LEU A 84 1.94 -5.62 -1.93
C LEU A 84 1.52 -6.30 -0.61
N ALA A 85 1.49 -7.64 -0.57
CA ALA A 85 1.11 -8.40 0.62
C ALA A 85 2.07 -8.13 1.77
N ALA A 86 1.53 -7.68 2.89
CA ALA A 86 2.29 -7.37 4.10
C ALA A 86 1.36 -7.26 5.32
N GLN A 87 1.90 -7.46 6.52
CA GLN A 87 1.32 -6.82 7.70
C GLN A 87 1.66 -5.33 7.60
N SER A 88 0.66 -4.49 7.31
CA SER A 88 0.86 -3.10 6.86
C SER A 88 0.47 -2.04 7.92
N TYR A 89 -0.05 -2.45 9.08
CA TYR A 89 -0.48 -1.53 10.12
C TYR A 89 0.59 -1.33 11.20
N PRO A 90 1.25 -0.15 11.28
CA PRO A 90 2.37 0.07 12.17
C PRO A 90 2.03 -0.10 13.67
N GLN A 91 0.82 0.31 14.10
CA GLN A 91 0.42 0.18 15.51
C GLN A 91 0.41 -1.29 15.95
N THR A 92 -0.24 -2.17 15.19
CA THR A 92 -0.29 -3.61 15.49
C THR A 92 1.10 -4.24 15.53
N SER A 93 2.09 -3.71 14.80
CA SER A 93 3.44 -4.26 14.82
C SER A 93 4.13 -4.19 16.18
N PHE A 94 3.68 -3.31 17.09
CA PHE A 94 4.17 -3.28 18.46
C PHE A 94 3.60 -4.44 19.30
N ASP A 95 2.41 -4.92 18.97
CA ASP A 95 1.74 -6.03 19.68
C ASP A 95 2.17 -7.39 19.13
N ILE A 96 2.39 -7.49 17.79
CA ILE A 96 2.77 -8.73 17.09
C ILE A 96 4.06 -8.55 16.26
N PRO A 97 5.19 -8.17 16.90
CA PRO A 97 6.42 -7.85 16.15
C PRO A 97 6.98 -9.04 15.37
N ILE A 98 6.94 -10.25 15.93
CA ILE A 98 7.51 -11.44 15.28
C ILE A 98 6.71 -11.80 14.02
N GLU A 99 5.39 -11.81 14.08
CA GLU A 99 4.53 -12.06 12.91
C GLU A 99 4.79 -10.99 11.82
N THR A 100 4.93 -9.71 12.20
CA THR A 100 5.24 -8.62 11.29
C THR A 100 6.58 -8.84 10.58
N LEU A 101 7.63 -9.23 11.31
CA LEU A 101 8.95 -9.51 10.72
C LEU A 101 8.91 -10.75 9.81
N GLN A 102 8.25 -11.82 10.25
CA GLN A 102 8.11 -13.05 9.46
C GLN A 102 7.35 -12.80 8.16
N THR A 103 6.20 -12.16 8.22
CA THR A 103 5.39 -11.88 7.03
C THR A 103 6.14 -10.97 6.06
N ASN A 104 6.71 -9.87 6.55
CA ASN A 104 7.24 -8.84 5.66
C ASN A 104 8.67 -9.13 5.18
N ILE A 105 9.55 -9.70 6.02
CA ILE A 105 10.93 -10.00 5.62
C ILE A 105 11.02 -11.40 5.03
N ILE A 106 10.63 -12.42 5.81
CA ILE A 106 10.78 -13.81 5.35
C ILE A 106 9.82 -14.09 4.20
N GLY A 107 8.59 -13.54 4.24
CA GLY A 107 7.66 -13.63 3.12
C GLY A 107 8.18 -13.02 1.82
N THR A 108 8.83 -11.85 1.88
CA THR A 108 9.53 -11.25 0.72
C THR A 108 10.69 -12.14 0.26
N ALA A 109 11.48 -12.69 1.18
CA ALA A 109 12.56 -13.63 0.83
C ALA A 109 12.02 -14.90 0.17
N ASN A 110 10.91 -15.49 0.65
CA ASN A 110 10.28 -16.65 0.04
C ASN A 110 9.86 -16.37 -1.42
N LEU A 111 9.30 -15.19 -1.70
CA LEU A 111 8.95 -14.80 -3.06
C LEU A 111 10.19 -14.66 -3.95
N LEU A 112 11.19 -13.93 -3.52
CA LEU A 112 12.42 -13.69 -4.28
C LEU A 112 13.20 -14.99 -4.52
N GLU A 113 13.29 -15.88 -3.52
CA GLU A 113 13.90 -17.21 -3.69
C GLU A 113 13.12 -18.09 -4.66
N ALA A 114 11.78 -18.06 -4.62
CA ALA A 114 10.97 -18.79 -5.59
C ALA A 114 11.27 -18.32 -7.03
N ILE A 115 11.34 -17.01 -7.26
CA ILE A 115 11.70 -16.44 -8.56
C ILE A 115 13.11 -16.87 -8.97
N ARG A 116 14.10 -16.70 -8.08
CA ARG A 116 15.51 -17.07 -8.33
C ARG A 116 15.69 -18.54 -8.69
N GLN A 117 14.90 -19.44 -8.08
CA GLN A 117 14.98 -20.87 -8.36
C GLN A 117 14.30 -21.29 -9.65
N VAL A 118 13.26 -20.55 -10.09
CA VAL A 118 12.54 -20.84 -11.34
C VAL A 118 13.26 -20.26 -12.56
N SER A 119 13.93 -19.11 -12.42
CA SER A 119 14.57 -18.36 -13.50
C SER A 119 15.61 -19.16 -14.32
N PRO A 120 16.57 -19.90 -13.71
CA PRO A 120 17.61 -20.60 -14.48
C PRO A 120 17.09 -21.72 -15.37
N GLU A 121 16.00 -22.38 -14.95
CA GLU A 121 15.47 -23.57 -15.64
C GLU A 121 14.67 -23.22 -16.90
N SER A 122 14.26 -21.96 -17.09
CA SER A 122 13.22 -21.62 -18.06
C SER A 122 13.36 -20.26 -18.76
N GLN A 123 14.48 -19.56 -18.61
CA GLN A 123 14.65 -18.17 -19.08
C GLN A 123 13.53 -17.22 -18.53
N TYR A 124 12.96 -17.56 -17.37
CA TYR A 124 11.93 -16.76 -16.73
C TYR A 124 12.57 -15.54 -16.07
N ASP A 125 12.18 -14.34 -16.49
CA ASP A 125 12.79 -13.07 -16.08
C ASP A 125 11.70 -11.99 -15.83
N PRO A 126 10.94 -12.10 -14.73
CA PRO A 126 9.86 -11.17 -14.44
C PRO A 126 10.40 -9.82 -13.95
N VAL A 127 9.61 -8.76 -14.14
CA VAL A 127 9.80 -7.50 -13.42
C VAL A 127 9.10 -7.60 -12.06
N VAL A 128 9.81 -7.24 -10.98
CA VAL A 128 9.34 -7.41 -9.61
C VAL A 128 9.32 -6.08 -8.87
N HIS A 129 8.13 -5.54 -8.65
CA HIS A 129 7.90 -4.42 -7.76
C HIS A 129 7.78 -4.89 -6.31
N ILE A 130 8.55 -4.32 -5.39
CA ILE A 130 8.46 -4.54 -3.94
C ILE A 130 8.00 -3.25 -3.27
N CYS A 131 6.80 -3.28 -2.68
CA CYS A 131 6.26 -2.16 -1.95
C CYS A 131 6.96 -2.02 -0.60
N SER A 132 7.89 -1.06 -0.52
CA SER A 132 8.52 -0.61 0.72
C SER A 132 7.59 0.40 1.44
N SER A 133 8.11 1.36 2.16
CA SER A 133 7.33 2.36 2.91
C SER A 133 8.15 3.61 3.18
N SER A 134 7.50 4.75 3.28
CA SER A 134 8.11 5.98 3.83
C SER A 134 8.54 5.85 5.30
N GLU A 135 7.95 4.93 6.05
CA GLU A 135 8.31 4.66 7.44
C GLU A 135 9.75 4.12 7.61
N VAL A 136 10.41 3.69 6.51
CA VAL A 136 11.81 3.25 6.54
C VAL A 136 12.78 4.37 6.95
N TYR A 137 12.40 5.63 6.75
CA TYR A 137 13.20 6.80 7.14
C TYR A 137 13.02 7.16 8.62
N GLY A 138 11.96 6.69 9.27
CA GLY A 138 11.67 6.95 10.68
C GLY A 138 11.47 8.43 10.98
N ARG A 139 12.13 8.91 12.04
CA ARG A 139 12.05 10.31 12.46
C ARG A 139 12.99 11.18 11.64
N ALA A 140 12.43 12.18 10.98
CA ALA A 140 13.19 13.24 10.33
C ALA A 140 13.00 14.56 11.08
N PRO A 141 14.00 15.45 11.13
CA PRO A 141 13.82 16.80 11.66
C PRO A 141 12.77 17.57 10.85
N THR A 142 12.02 18.43 11.50
CA THR A 142 11.03 19.29 10.82
C THR A 142 11.68 20.13 9.73
N GLY A 143 11.08 20.17 8.56
CA GLY A 143 11.58 20.91 7.40
C GLY A 143 12.58 20.16 6.53
N VAL A 144 12.99 18.94 6.92
CA VAL A 144 13.87 18.11 6.07
C VAL A 144 13.04 17.38 5.02
N VAL A 145 13.44 17.53 3.75
CA VAL A 145 12.88 16.78 2.62
C VAL A 145 13.67 15.49 2.46
N LEU A 146 12.96 14.35 2.54
CA LEU A 146 13.54 13.02 2.48
C LEU A 146 13.82 12.62 1.02
N LYS A 147 15.05 12.27 0.73
CA LYS A 147 15.51 11.75 -0.55
C LYS A 147 15.80 10.26 -0.45
N GLU A 148 15.98 9.61 -1.60
CA GLU A 148 16.27 8.18 -1.65
C GLU A 148 17.59 7.80 -0.95
N ASP A 149 18.58 8.69 -0.93
CA ASP A 149 19.87 8.52 -0.26
C ASP A 149 19.84 8.84 1.25
N THR A 150 18.71 9.34 1.77
CA THR A 150 18.53 9.56 3.21
C THR A 150 18.70 8.24 3.98
N PRO A 151 19.53 8.19 5.04
CA PRO A 151 19.73 6.98 5.83
C PRO A 151 18.43 6.42 6.38
N LEU A 152 18.27 5.09 6.31
CA LEU A 152 17.11 4.40 6.84
C LEU A 152 17.22 4.26 8.36
N HIS A 153 16.15 4.60 9.09
CA HIS A 153 16.09 4.54 10.55
C HIS A 153 14.70 4.17 11.04
N GLY A 154 14.40 2.88 11.06
CA GLY A 154 13.07 2.39 11.45
C GLY A 154 12.67 2.74 12.87
N ALA A 155 11.46 3.27 13.07
CA ALA A 155 10.91 3.67 14.37
C ALA A 155 9.82 2.71 14.91
N SER A 156 9.62 1.56 14.26
CA SER A 156 8.66 0.53 14.66
C SER A 156 9.08 -0.84 14.12
N PRO A 157 8.58 -1.96 14.67
CA PRO A 157 8.79 -3.27 14.06
C PRO A 157 8.32 -3.33 12.60
N TYR A 158 7.23 -2.64 12.26
CA TYR A 158 6.78 -2.50 10.86
C TYR A 158 7.85 -1.82 9.99
N SER A 159 8.34 -0.65 10.40
CA SER A 159 9.36 0.06 9.61
C SER A 159 10.66 -0.74 9.46
N ILE A 160 11.09 -1.44 10.50
CA ILE A 160 12.24 -2.36 10.46
C ILE A 160 11.98 -3.48 9.44
N SER A 161 10.76 -4.05 9.45
CA SER A 161 10.39 -5.10 8.49
C SER A 161 10.41 -4.60 7.04
N LYS A 162 9.97 -3.36 6.81
CA LYS A 162 10.01 -2.73 5.47
C LYS A 162 11.42 -2.37 5.02
N ILE A 163 12.31 -2.00 5.96
CA ILE A 163 13.76 -1.86 5.67
C ILE A 163 14.33 -3.21 5.22
N GLY A 164 14.00 -4.31 5.92
CA GLY A 164 14.44 -5.65 5.53
C GLY A 164 13.97 -6.05 4.13
N ALA A 165 12.69 -5.83 3.81
CA ALA A 165 12.13 -6.11 2.47
C ALA A 165 12.76 -5.23 1.38
N ASP A 166 13.00 -3.93 1.65
CA ASP A 166 13.68 -2.98 0.76
C ASP A 166 15.10 -3.48 0.42
N TYR A 167 15.89 -3.83 1.45
CA TYR A 167 17.24 -4.35 1.25
C TYR A 167 17.29 -5.72 0.56
N LEU A 168 16.33 -6.61 0.82
CA LEU A 168 16.21 -7.86 0.09
C LEU A 168 15.99 -7.61 -1.40
N GLY A 169 15.04 -6.74 -1.76
CA GLY A 169 14.81 -6.38 -3.16
C GLY A 169 16.05 -5.83 -3.85
N ARG A 170 16.78 -4.94 -3.19
CA ARG A 170 18.05 -4.40 -3.70
C ARG A 170 19.08 -5.50 -3.88
N PHE A 171 19.31 -6.29 -2.85
CA PHE A 171 20.29 -7.38 -2.89
C PHE A 171 20.02 -8.39 -4.01
N TYR A 172 18.75 -8.82 -4.18
CA TYR A 172 18.41 -9.77 -5.25
C TYR A 172 18.55 -9.16 -6.65
N GLY A 173 18.30 -7.85 -6.79
CA GLY A 173 18.59 -7.12 -8.02
C GLY A 173 20.10 -7.08 -8.32
N GLU A 174 20.90 -6.64 -7.37
CA GLU A 174 22.35 -6.45 -7.52
C GLU A 174 23.10 -7.79 -7.66
N ALA A 175 22.76 -8.79 -6.83
CA ALA A 175 23.51 -10.05 -6.75
C ALA A 175 23.08 -11.09 -7.81
N TYR A 176 21.79 -11.13 -8.16
CA TYR A 176 21.23 -12.16 -9.04
C TYR A 176 20.62 -11.59 -10.33
N ASN A 177 20.73 -10.28 -10.53
CA ASN A 177 20.19 -9.57 -11.71
C ASN A 177 18.68 -9.81 -11.93
N ILE A 178 17.91 -10.07 -10.85
CA ILE A 178 16.45 -10.10 -10.92
C ILE A 178 15.96 -8.66 -11.08
N ARG A 179 15.09 -8.39 -12.03
CA ARG A 179 14.59 -7.03 -12.34
C ARG A 179 13.67 -6.49 -11.23
N THR A 180 14.23 -6.31 -10.02
CA THR A 180 13.54 -5.75 -8.87
C THR A 180 13.61 -4.24 -8.86
N PHE A 181 12.54 -3.58 -8.38
CA PHE A 181 12.59 -2.21 -7.92
C PHE A 181 11.70 -2.01 -6.69
N MET A 182 12.05 -1.05 -5.84
CA MET A 182 11.34 -0.76 -4.61
C MET A 182 10.69 0.61 -4.64
N THR A 183 9.50 0.73 -4.01
CA THR A 183 8.81 2.01 -3.84
C THR A 183 8.68 2.36 -2.36
N ARG A 184 9.31 3.46 -1.93
CA ARG A 184 9.18 4.04 -0.60
C ARG A 184 8.02 5.00 -0.61
N MET A 185 6.83 4.42 -0.46
CA MET A 185 5.57 5.11 -0.63
C MET A 185 5.23 5.97 0.59
N GLY A 186 4.96 7.26 0.36
CA GLY A 186 4.35 8.18 1.32
C GLY A 186 2.91 7.79 1.65
N THR A 187 2.26 8.55 2.54
CA THR A 187 0.87 8.24 2.92
C THR A 187 -0.04 8.34 1.69
N HIS A 188 -0.65 7.23 1.33
CA HIS A 188 -1.64 7.15 0.27
C HIS A 188 -2.97 6.67 0.85
N THR A 189 -4.06 7.25 0.41
CA THR A 189 -5.40 7.01 0.96
C THR A 189 -6.48 7.09 -0.13
N GLY A 190 -7.73 6.96 0.26
CA GLY A 190 -8.88 6.97 -0.65
C GLY A 190 -9.84 5.81 -0.38
N PRO A 191 -10.80 5.55 -1.27
CA PRO A 191 -11.75 4.44 -1.13
C PRO A 191 -11.08 3.11 -0.82
N ARG A 192 -11.76 2.24 -0.06
CA ARG A 192 -11.27 0.92 0.39
C ARG A 192 -10.12 0.96 1.41
N ARG A 193 -9.75 2.15 1.92
CA ARG A 193 -8.76 2.26 3.00
C ARG A 193 -9.31 1.62 4.26
N SER A 194 -8.54 0.69 4.86
CA SER A 194 -8.93 0.05 6.12
C SER A 194 -9.17 1.07 7.24
N ASP A 195 -10.14 0.78 8.08
CA ASP A 195 -10.60 1.61 9.21
C ASP A 195 -9.57 1.79 10.34
N VAL A 196 -8.45 1.11 10.28
CA VAL A 196 -7.36 1.23 11.27
C VAL A 196 -6.42 2.41 11.00
N PHE A 197 -6.40 2.94 9.78
CA PHE A 197 -5.55 4.08 9.42
C PHE A 197 -6.23 5.41 9.81
N PHE A 198 -5.41 6.39 10.20
CA PHE A 198 -5.85 7.64 10.80
C PHE A 198 -6.97 8.34 10.01
N GLU A 199 -6.73 8.66 8.75
CA GLU A 199 -7.67 9.39 7.89
C GLU A 199 -8.96 8.60 7.66
N SER A 200 -8.84 7.28 7.51
CA SER A 200 -9.97 6.37 7.34
C SER A 200 -10.77 6.20 8.63
N THR A 201 -10.08 6.14 9.79
CA THR A 201 -10.74 6.14 11.10
C THR A 201 -11.57 7.40 11.31
N VAL A 202 -11.06 8.57 10.92
CA VAL A 202 -11.79 9.85 11.03
C VAL A 202 -13.00 9.85 10.10
N ALA A 203 -12.81 9.49 8.82
CA ALA A 203 -13.89 9.42 7.82
C ALA A 203 -15.00 8.44 8.26
N LYS A 204 -14.63 7.25 8.77
CA LYS A 204 -15.57 6.26 9.31
C LYS A 204 -16.38 6.84 10.47
N GLN A 205 -15.74 7.49 11.45
CA GLN A 205 -16.45 8.08 12.59
C GLN A 205 -17.44 9.16 12.14
N ILE A 206 -17.05 10.03 11.18
CA ILE A 206 -17.96 11.03 10.61
C ILE A 206 -19.18 10.36 9.97
N ALA A 207 -18.98 9.35 9.15
CA ALA A 207 -20.08 8.64 8.51
C ALA A 207 -21.00 7.91 9.52
N LEU A 208 -20.45 7.37 10.63
CA LEU A 208 -21.23 6.79 11.73
C LEU A 208 -22.06 7.85 12.46
N ILE A 209 -21.49 9.05 12.68
CA ILE A 209 -22.19 10.19 13.30
C ILE A 209 -23.36 10.62 12.40
N GLU A 210 -23.13 10.78 11.09
CA GLU A 210 -24.16 11.15 10.11
C GLU A 210 -25.29 10.13 10.04
N ALA A 211 -25.00 8.85 10.20
CA ALA A 211 -25.97 7.76 10.23
C ALA A 211 -26.66 7.59 11.61
N GLY A 212 -26.29 8.37 12.63
CA GLY A 212 -26.87 8.29 13.97
C GLY A 212 -26.36 7.11 14.82
N HIS A 213 -25.27 6.47 14.41
CA HIS A 213 -24.67 5.34 15.13
C HIS A 213 -23.57 5.75 16.12
N GLN A 214 -23.17 7.03 16.14
CA GLN A 214 -22.18 7.59 17.05
C GLN A 214 -22.59 9.00 17.46
N GLU A 215 -22.30 9.40 18.72
CA GLU A 215 -22.43 10.79 19.15
C GLU A 215 -21.50 11.70 18.32
N PRO A 216 -21.81 13.02 18.20
CA PRO A 216 -21.03 13.95 17.38
C PRO A 216 -19.66 14.27 18.03
N VAL A 217 -18.87 13.23 18.25
CA VAL A 217 -17.51 13.29 18.79
C VAL A 217 -16.65 12.29 18.03
N ILE A 218 -15.55 12.75 17.44
CA ILE A 218 -14.51 11.89 16.88
C ILE A 218 -13.33 11.76 17.85
N TYR A 219 -12.79 10.57 17.94
CA TYR A 219 -11.65 10.22 18.77
C TYR A 219 -10.42 9.98 17.91
N VAL A 220 -9.33 10.71 18.20
CA VAL A 220 -8.10 10.71 17.41
C VAL A 220 -6.86 10.53 18.32
N GLY A 221 -5.73 10.15 17.72
CA GLY A 221 -4.44 10.08 18.41
C GLY A 221 -3.67 11.41 18.33
N ASN A 222 -2.36 11.32 18.06
CA ASN A 222 -1.48 12.49 17.94
C ASN A 222 -1.77 13.26 16.64
N LEU A 223 -2.22 14.51 16.77
CA LEU A 223 -2.50 15.41 15.64
C LEU A 223 -1.33 16.35 15.27
N ASN A 224 -0.24 16.33 16.03
CA ASN A 224 0.89 17.24 15.81
C ASN A 224 1.84 16.80 14.70
N CYS A 225 1.57 15.64 14.09
CA CYS A 225 2.37 15.13 12.99
C CYS A 225 2.03 15.81 11.67
N THR A 226 3.02 15.93 10.78
CA THR A 226 2.88 16.43 9.41
C THR A 226 3.21 15.31 8.43
N ARG A 227 2.34 15.07 7.44
CA ARG A 227 2.48 14.00 6.44
C ARG A 227 2.15 14.52 5.04
N THR A 228 2.80 13.95 4.04
CA THR A 228 2.28 14.04 2.67
C THR A 228 1.14 13.06 2.49
N PHE A 229 0.12 13.48 1.76
CA PHE A 229 -1.00 12.61 1.36
C PHE A 229 -1.13 12.58 -0.15
N GLN A 230 -1.50 11.43 -0.69
CA GLN A 230 -1.83 11.27 -2.09
C GLN A 230 -2.95 10.25 -2.27
N ASP A 231 -3.57 10.28 -3.43
CA ASP A 231 -4.60 9.30 -3.78
C ASP A 231 -3.98 7.94 -4.09
N CYS A 232 -4.64 6.87 -3.65
CA CYS A 232 -4.22 5.51 -3.96
C CYS A 232 -4.27 5.22 -5.47
N ARG A 233 -5.16 5.88 -6.22
CA ARG A 233 -5.26 5.77 -7.69
C ARG A 233 -4.01 6.34 -8.37
N ASP A 234 -3.45 7.44 -7.88
CA ASP A 234 -2.16 7.97 -8.34
C ASP A 234 -0.99 7.05 -7.96
N ALA A 235 -1.06 6.42 -6.78
CA ALA A 235 -0.05 5.47 -6.35
C ALA A 235 0.02 4.23 -7.26
N VAL A 236 -1.12 3.63 -7.60
CA VAL A 236 -1.15 2.44 -8.48
C VAL A 236 -0.76 2.77 -9.91
N ARG A 237 -1.08 3.99 -10.39
CA ARG A 237 -0.59 4.49 -11.67
C ARG A 237 0.94 4.59 -11.70
N ALA A 238 1.57 5.07 -10.61
CA ALA A 238 3.02 5.08 -10.48
C ALA A 238 3.62 3.67 -10.53
N TYR A 239 3.00 2.71 -9.85
CA TYR A 239 3.46 1.32 -9.87
C TYR A 239 3.43 0.72 -11.25
N TYR A 240 2.33 0.90 -11.98
CA TYR A 240 2.22 0.44 -13.36
C TYR A 240 3.29 1.08 -14.27
N LEU A 241 3.46 2.40 -14.22
CA LEU A 241 4.45 3.08 -15.04
C LEU A 241 5.89 2.66 -14.72
N LEU A 242 6.20 2.35 -13.44
CA LEU A 242 7.51 1.81 -13.05
C LEU A 242 7.71 0.36 -13.52
N LEU A 243 6.66 -0.48 -13.52
CA LEU A 243 6.72 -1.83 -14.09
C LEU A 243 7.07 -1.77 -15.57
N GLU A 244 6.38 -0.92 -16.34
CA GLU A 244 6.66 -0.71 -17.77
C GLU A 244 8.08 -0.17 -18.00
N ALA A 245 8.49 0.85 -17.23
CA ALA A 245 9.83 1.42 -17.34
C ALA A 245 10.94 0.41 -17.04
N SER A 246 10.70 -0.50 -16.08
CA SER A 246 11.62 -1.59 -15.78
C SER A 246 11.67 -2.63 -16.89
N ALA A 247 10.53 -2.97 -17.48
CA ALA A 247 10.46 -3.89 -18.63
C ALA A 247 11.21 -3.34 -19.86
N GLU A 248 11.14 -2.03 -20.05
CA GLU A 248 11.87 -1.31 -21.12
C GLU A 248 13.38 -1.13 -20.83
N GLY A 249 13.88 -1.57 -19.66
CA GLY A 249 15.27 -1.45 -19.27
C GLY A 249 15.69 -0.03 -18.81
N ARG A 250 14.73 0.84 -18.51
CA ARG A 250 14.99 2.20 -17.98
C ARG A 250 15.26 2.24 -16.48
N ILE A 251 15.03 1.14 -15.78
CA ILE A 251 15.26 0.99 -14.35
C ILE A 251 16.26 -0.15 -14.14
N SER A 252 17.35 0.14 -13.43
CA SER A 252 18.34 -0.87 -13.07
C SER A 252 17.80 -1.83 -12.00
N PRO A 253 18.14 -3.14 -12.05
CA PRO A 253 17.79 -4.06 -10.97
C PRO A 253 18.25 -3.56 -9.60
N GLY A 254 17.37 -3.62 -8.62
CA GLY A 254 17.64 -3.12 -7.27
C GLY A 254 17.40 -1.62 -7.05
N GLU A 255 16.90 -0.89 -8.04
CA GLU A 255 16.62 0.54 -7.95
C GLU A 255 15.43 0.84 -7.01
N TYR A 256 15.38 2.03 -6.41
CA TYR A 256 14.33 2.41 -5.47
C TYR A 256 13.92 3.87 -5.64
N PHE A 257 12.64 4.15 -5.35
CA PHE A 257 12.00 5.44 -5.62
C PHE A 257 11.16 5.89 -4.43
N ASN A 258 11.27 7.16 -4.09
CA ASN A 258 10.26 7.84 -3.28
C ASN A 258 9.03 8.15 -4.13
N ILE A 259 7.85 7.93 -3.56
CA ILE A 259 6.58 8.28 -4.19
C ILE A 259 5.68 8.89 -3.12
N ALA A 260 5.34 10.17 -3.25
CA ALA A 260 4.54 10.87 -2.25
C ALA A 260 3.72 12.01 -2.86
N GLY A 261 2.74 12.50 -2.12
CA GLY A 261 2.05 13.74 -2.42
C GLY A 261 3.02 14.93 -2.42
N GLU A 262 2.68 15.97 -3.15
CA GLU A 262 3.51 17.18 -3.28
C GLU A 262 3.39 18.11 -2.07
N GLU A 263 2.27 18.04 -1.36
CA GLU A 263 1.96 18.89 -0.23
C GLU A 263 1.97 18.10 1.06
N ALA A 264 2.48 18.71 2.13
CA ALA A 264 2.47 18.17 3.47
C ALA A 264 1.39 18.87 4.32
N PHE A 265 0.58 18.09 5.00
CA PHE A 265 -0.52 18.55 5.85
C PHE A 265 -0.28 18.15 7.30
N LYS A 266 -0.59 19.05 8.23
CA LYS A 266 -0.75 18.65 9.62
C LYS A 266 -1.97 17.73 9.75
N LEU A 267 -1.92 16.77 10.64
CA LEU A 267 -3.07 15.88 10.83
C LEU A 267 -4.32 16.62 11.33
N THR A 268 -4.16 17.76 12.00
CA THR A 268 -5.28 18.68 12.32
C THR A 268 -5.98 19.17 11.05
N GLU A 269 -5.23 19.60 10.04
CA GLU A 269 -5.81 20.11 8.78
C GLU A 269 -6.58 19.02 8.02
N VAL A 270 -6.10 17.77 8.09
CA VAL A 270 -6.81 16.61 7.49
C VAL A 270 -8.14 16.35 8.21
N VAL A 271 -8.14 16.43 9.54
CA VAL A 271 -9.38 16.31 10.35
C VAL A 271 -10.35 17.43 10.00
N ASP A 272 -9.89 18.67 9.93
CA ASP A 272 -10.72 19.83 9.62
C ASP A 272 -11.33 19.71 8.23
N MET A 273 -10.53 19.29 7.21
CA MET A 273 -11.03 19.03 5.85
C MET A 273 -12.14 17.98 5.82
N LEU A 274 -11.99 16.89 6.58
CA LEU A 274 -13.00 15.83 6.65
C LEU A 274 -14.27 16.31 7.36
N ILE A 275 -14.16 17.04 8.47
CA ILE A 275 -15.30 17.62 9.20
C ILE A 275 -16.06 18.60 8.31
N MET A 276 -15.39 19.42 7.50
CA MET A 276 -16.01 20.38 6.57
C MET A 276 -16.94 19.73 5.53
N PHE A 277 -16.83 18.43 5.27
CA PHE A 277 -17.74 17.69 4.38
C PHE A 277 -19.02 17.24 5.08
N SER A 278 -19.13 17.42 6.39
CA SER A 278 -20.33 17.11 7.17
C SER A 278 -21.10 18.38 7.53
N SER A 279 -22.44 18.25 7.61
CA SER A 279 -23.31 19.33 8.10
C SER A 279 -23.51 19.29 9.62
N ILE A 280 -22.93 18.29 10.30
CA ILE A 280 -23.08 18.09 11.74
C ILE A 280 -21.92 18.81 12.45
N ASP A 281 -22.22 19.49 13.57
CA ASP A 281 -21.19 20.07 14.43
C ASP A 281 -20.51 18.97 15.24
N ILE A 282 -19.26 18.63 14.85
CA ILE A 282 -18.49 17.50 15.37
C ILE A 282 -17.35 18.00 16.23
N ARG A 283 -17.26 17.47 17.46
CA ARG A 283 -16.15 17.75 18.38
C ARG A 283 -15.02 16.74 18.22
N VAL A 284 -13.78 17.19 18.39
CA VAL A 284 -12.58 16.35 18.36
C VAL A 284 -12.07 16.10 19.76
N LYS A 285 -11.77 14.85 20.11
CA LYS A 285 -11.16 14.44 21.37
C LYS A 285 -9.93 13.57 21.15
N ILE A 286 -8.87 13.83 21.92
CA ILE A 286 -7.68 12.97 21.92
C ILE A 286 -7.96 11.73 22.78
N ASP A 287 -7.76 10.56 22.18
CA ASP A 287 -7.78 9.27 22.87
C ASP A 287 -6.34 8.81 23.11
N LYS A 288 -5.96 8.69 24.39
CA LYS A 288 -4.61 8.28 24.80
C LYS A 288 -4.24 6.86 24.32
N ASN A 289 -5.22 5.98 24.14
CA ASN A 289 -5.00 4.61 23.66
C ASN A 289 -4.59 4.55 22.18
N ARG A 290 -4.75 5.66 21.43
CA ARG A 290 -4.35 5.81 20.04
C ARG A 290 -2.97 6.45 19.88
N LEU A 291 -2.26 6.73 20.97
CA LEU A 291 -0.92 7.29 20.94
C LEU A 291 0.10 6.16 20.73
N ARG A 292 1.07 6.38 19.86
CA ARG A 292 2.20 5.46 19.63
C ARG A 292 3.35 5.77 20.58
N PRO A 293 4.16 4.78 20.99
CA PRO A 293 5.39 5.01 21.77
C PRO A 293 6.37 5.95 21.06
N ILE A 294 6.49 5.82 19.74
CA ILE A 294 7.32 6.66 18.86
C ILE A 294 6.49 6.96 17.61
N ASP A 295 6.48 8.23 17.18
CA ASP A 295 5.84 8.64 15.95
C ASP A 295 6.84 9.41 15.07
N ALA A 296 6.68 9.35 13.76
CA ALA A 296 7.42 10.21 12.84
C ALA A 296 6.71 11.55 12.78
N ASP A 297 7.30 12.59 13.36
CA ASP A 297 6.63 13.88 13.53
C ASP A 297 6.49 14.67 12.22
N TYR A 298 7.42 14.47 11.28
CA TYR A 298 7.44 15.18 10.00
C TYR A 298 7.89 14.23 8.87
N GLN A 299 7.13 14.20 7.78
CA GLN A 299 7.49 13.45 6.57
C GLN A 299 7.12 14.24 5.32
N MET A 300 8.14 14.67 4.59
CA MET A 300 8.04 15.27 3.26
C MET A 300 9.10 14.63 2.37
N PHE A 301 8.77 14.37 1.10
CA PHE A 301 9.60 13.58 0.21
C PHE A 301 9.95 14.34 -1.06
N ASP A 302 11.13 14.04 -1.59
CA ASP A 302 11.56 14.48 -2.91
C ASP A 302 11.12 13.44 -3.95
N ASN A 303 10.28 13.83 -4.90
CA ASN A 303 9.80 13.02 -6.02
C ASN A 303 10.62 13.23 -7.31
N THR A 304 11.75 13.92 -7.25
CA THR A 304 12.52 14.29 -8.46
C THR A 304 12.95 13.04 -9.25
N LYS A 305 13.38 12.00 -8.55
CA LYS A 305 13.84 10.75 -9.19
C LYS A 305 12.74 10.08 -10.00
N ILE A 306 11.58 9.84 -9.41
CA ILE A 306 10.46 9.20 -10.13
C ILE A 306 9.97 10.07 -11.29
N ARG A 307 9.88 11.39 -11.14
CA ARG A 307 9.50 12.30 -12.22
C ARG A 307 10.43 12.21 -13.41
N ASN A 308 11.73 12.16 -13.15
CA ASN A 308 12.73 12.04 -14.21
C ASN A 308 12.72 10.67 -14.91
N THR A 309 12.25 9.62 -14.21
CA THR A 309 12.23 8.25 -14.75
C THR A 309 10.99 7.97 -15.58
N ILE A 310 9.80 8.41 -15.12
CA ILE A 310 8.51 8.03 -15.72
C ILE A 310 7.53 9.20 -15.92
N ASP A 311 7.99 10.46 -15.76
CA ASP A 311 7.17 11.68 -15.88
C ASP A 311 5.87 11.64 -15.04
N TRP A 312 5.95 11.03 -13.85
CA TRP A 312 4.81 10.87 -12.96
C TRP A 312 4.70 12.03 -11.96
N LYS A 313 3.47 12.46 -11.71
CA LYS A 313 3.08 13.33 -10.59
C LYS A 313 1.68 12.93 -10.10
N PRO A 314 1.32 13.18 -8.83
CA PRO A 314 -0.05 13.01 -8.39
C PRO A 314 -0.96 14.00 -9.13
N GLU A 315 -2.15 13.52 -9.52
CA GLU A 315 -3.14 14.29 -10.30
C GLU A 315 -4.41 14.56 -9.51
N ILE A 316 -4.72 13.72 -8.52
CA ILE A 316 -5.95 13.82 -7.73
C ILE A 316 -5.70 14.68 -6.49
N PRO A 317 -6.41 15.82 -6.35
CA PRO A 317 -6.26 16.68 -5.17
C PRO A 317 -6.60 15.94 -3.88
N VAL A 318 -5.83 16.16 -2.80
CA VAL A 318 -6.05 15.52 -1.48
C VAL A 318 -7.47 15.76 -0.97
N ARG A 319 -8.03 16.96 -1.20
CA ARG A 319 -9.40 17.26 -0.82
C ARG A 319 -10.42 16.32 -1.49
N GLN A 320 -10.23 16.01 -2.78
CA GLN A 320 -11.10 15.05 -3.50
C GLN A 320 -10.91 13.64 -2.95
N THR A 321 -9.67 13.23 -2.71
CA THR A 321 -9.34 11.93 -2.11
C THR A 321 -10.03 11.72 -0.76
N LEU A 322 -10.01 12.74 0.11
CA LEU A 322 -10.65 12.69 1.43
C LEU A 322 -12.18 12.65 1.32
N LEU A 323 -12.76 13.39 0.37
CA LEU A 323 -14.21 13.32 0.09
C LEU A 323 -14.62 11.93 -0.43
N ASP A 324 -13.86 11.37 -1.36
CA ASP A 324 -14.11 10.03 -1.90
C ASP A 324 -13.99 8.95 -0.80
N LEU A 325 -13.02 9.10 0.11
CA LEU A 325 -12.87 8.23 1.27
C LEU A 325 -14.08 8.32 2.22
N LEU A 326 -14.55 9.53 2.51
CA LEU A 326 -15.73 9.71 3.35
C LEU A 326 -16.99 9.13 2.69
N ASN A 327 -17.17 9.35 1.39
CA ASN A 327 -18.29 8.80 0.64
C ASN A 327 -18.25 7.26 0.60
N HIS A 328 -17.08 6.67 0.47
CA HIS A 328 -16.92 5.22 0.61
C HIS A 328 -17.46 4.71 1.96
N TRP A 329 -17.13 5.37 3.09
CA TRP A 329 -17.65 4.98 4.39
C TRP A 329 -19.15 5.23 4.54
N ARG A 330 -19.68 6.31 3.97
CA ARG A 330 -21.12 6.57 3.91
C ARG A 330 -21.87 5.43 3.20
N ASP A 331 -21.33 4.97 2.07
CA ASP A 331 -21.88 3.86 1.30
C ASP A 331 -21.83 2.54 2.06
N GLU A 332 -20.70 2.21 2.69
CA GLU A 332 -20.55 0.96 3.44
C GLU A 332 -21.48 0.90 4.66
N ILE A 333 -21.61 2.01 5.39
CA ILE A 333 -22.52 2.12 6.52
C ILE A 333 -23.98 2.09 6.04
N GLY A 334 -24.30 2.77 4.93
CA GLY A 334 -25.63 2.74 4.30
C GLY A 334 -26.07 1.36 3.84
N LYS A 335 -25.13 0.47 3.51
CA LYS A 335 -25.37 -0.97 3.23
C LYS A 335 -25.54 -1.83 4.49
N GLY A 336 -25.54 -1.21 5.68
CA GLY A 336 -25.65 -1.91 6.96
C GLY A 336 -24.35 -2.55 7.47
N LYS A 337 -23.22 -2.26 6.85
CA LYS A 337 -21.91 -2.71 7.34
C LYS A 337 -21.41 -1.77 8.45
N ILE A 338 -21.84 -2.00 9.68
CA ILE A 338 -21.36 -1.25 10.84
C ILE A 338 -20.04 -1.87 11.30
N PRO A 339 -18.89 -1.20 11.09
CA PRO A 339 -17.60 -1.76 11.47
C PRO A 339 -17.41 -1.73 12.99
N LEU A 340 -16.56 -2.64 13.47
CA LEU A 340 -16.17 -2.67 14.88
C LEU A 340 -15.45 -1.36 15.29
N ASN A 341 -15.71 -0.88 16.50
CA ASN A 341 -14.87 0.15 17.12
C ASN A 341 -13.54 -0.49 17.55
N ARG A 342 -12.48 -0.18 16.83
CA ARG A 342 -11.11 -0.66 17.11
C ARG A 342 -10.22 0.48 17.55
#